data_fb729b55da1b3280a3064504c723258f
#
_entry.id   fb729b55da1b3280a3064504c723258f
#
_cell.length_a   1.000
_cell.length_b   1.000
_cell.length_c   1.000
_cell.angle_alpha   90.00
_cell.angle_beta   90.00
_cell.angle_gamma   90.00
#
_symmetry.space_group_name_H-M   'P 1'
#
loop_
_entity.id
_entity.type
_entity.pdbx_description
1 polymer ?
#
loop_
_entity_poly.entity_id
_entity_poly.type
_entity_poly.pdbx_seq_one_letter_code
_entity_poly.pdbx_strand_id
1 'polypeptide(L)'
;MFTILPRNVFGAMGGDKKYVAPSDQLTRGIIGTGGIGMSGLHFVSDERCRLVSVCDVDKNHLDNALKKGVEKFGTKLQAYTDWRDLVHDPNVDIVHIATPSHWHGIMAVEACRAGKDIFCEKPMTRTIGEGQKVVEAVNKYGRIFRLDTWFRFKDTFYGLGTTVEPLKKLVQSGLLGWPLTVRISGATGFTWKFYWTGKENLVPQPVPAELDYDMWLGPAPY
;
A
#
# COMPACT_ATOMS: atom_id res chain seq x y z
N MET A 1 -43.04 16.26 1.40
CA MET A 1 -43.10 14.84 1.01
C MET A 1 -41.70 14.44 0.49
N PHE A 2 -40.94 13.61 1.20
CA PHE A 2 -39.65 13.15 0.72
C PHE A 2 -39.86 11.86 -0.07
N THR A 3 -39.48 11.87 -1.34
CA THR A 3 -39.55 10.69 -2.18
C THR A 3 -38.21 9.97 -2.10
N ILE A 4 -38.16 8.79 -1.50
CA ILE A 4 -36.98 7.92 -1.54
C ILE A 4 -36.99 7.21 -2.89
N LEU A 5 -36.11 7.64 -3.79
CA LEU A 5 -35.91 6.96 -5.06
C LEU A 5 -35.01 5.75 -4.85
N PRO A 6 -35.35 4.59 -5.45
CA PRO A 6 -34.46 3.44 -5.42
C PRO A 6 -33.07 3.79 -5.99
N ARG A 7 -32.02 3.25 -5.40
CA ARG A 7 -30.59 3.49 -5.72
C ARG A 7 -30.25 3.34 -7.20
N ASN A 8 -30.96 2.49 -7.90
CA ASN A 8 -30.78 2.16 -9.31
C ASN A 8 -31.44 3.15 -10.30
N VAL A 9 -32.20 4.14 -9.83
CA VAL A 9 -32.90 5.09 -10.72
C VAL A 9 -31.94 6.12 -11.33
N PHE A 10 -30.85 6.46 -10.67
CA PHE A 10 -29.86 7.42 -11.17
C PHE A 10 -28.73 6.80 -12.00
N GLY A 11 -28.63 5.46 -12.08
CA GLY A 11 -27.52 4.77 -12.72
C GLY A 11 -27.82 4.10 -14.07
N ALA A 12 -29.04 4.19 -14.57
CA ALA A 12 -29.47 3.41 -15.73
C ALA A 12 -29.38 4.16 -17.07
N MET A 13 -28.57 5.20 -17.18
CA MET A 13 -28.34 5.86 -18.46
C MET A 13 -26.99 5.46 -19.06
N GLY A 14 -27.00 4.38 -19.82
CA GLY A 14 -26.06 4.15 -20.92
C GLY A 14 -24.89 3.20 -20.67
N GLY A 15 -24.98 2.03 -21.27
CA GLY A 15 -23.84 1.17 -21.61
C GLY A 15 -23.46 0.13 -20.55
N ASP A 16 -22.91 -0.97 -20.98
CA ASP A 16 -22.51 -2.20 -20.25
C ASP A 16 -21.59 -2.04 -19.02
N LYS A 17 -21.35 -0.84 -18.53
CA LYS A 17 -20.62 -0.59 -17.26
C LYS A 17 -21.61 -0.52 -16.11
N LYS A 18 -21.47 -1.47 -15.19
CA LYS A 18 -22.21 -1.51 -13.94
C LYS A 18 -21.90 -0.24 -13.14
N TYR A 19 -22.83 0.71 -13.14
CA TYR A 19 -22.69 1.95 -12.39
C TYR A 19 -22.57 1.64 -10.88
N VAL A 20 -21.52 2.15 -10.27
CA VAL A 20 -21.32 2.10 -8.82
C VAL A 20 -21.67 3.48 -8.26
N ALA A 21 -22.69 3.56 -7.41
CA ALA A 21 -23.06 4.83 -6.81
C ALA A 21 -21.89 5.40 -5.99
N PRO A 22 -21.69 6.74 -5.94
CA PRO A 22 -20.61 7.33 -5.14
C PRO A 22 -20.62 6.90 -3.67
N SER A 23 -21.78 6.63 -3.09
CA SER A 23 -21.95 6.09 -1.73
C SER A 23 -21.48 4.64 -1.58
N ASP A 24 -21.28 3.91 -2.66
CA ASP A 24 -20.86 2.52 -2.69
C ASP A 24 -19.38 2.38 -3.07
N GLN A 25 -18.71 3.52 -3.35
CA GLN A 25 -17.31 3.59 -3.66
C GLN A 25 -16.53 3.81 -2.36
N LEU A 26 -15.50 3.00 -2.17
CA LEU A 26 -14.50 3.26 -1.14
C LEU A 26 -13.53 4.33 -1.62
N THR A 27 -13.00 5.09 -0.69
CA THR A 27 -11.97 6.08 -0.96
C THR A 27 -10.66 5.68 -0.32
N ARG A 28 -9.57 5.99 -0.99
CA ARG A 28 -8.24 5.60 -0.54
C ARG A 28 -7.28 6.79 -0.56
N GLY A 29 -6.47 6.90 0.50
CA GLY A 29 -5.30 7.77 0.55
C GLY A 29 -4.01 6.95 0.54
N ILE A 30 -2.98 7.42 -0.16
CA ILE A 30 -1.65 6.78 -0.18
C ILE A 30 -0.67 7.63 0.61
N ILE A 31 0.04 7.00 1.55
CA ILE A 31 1.18 7.59 2.28
C ILE A 31 2.46 6.96 1.73
N GLY A 32 3.34 7.81 1.21
CA GLY A 32 4.54 7.41 0.50
C GLY A 32 4.30 7.26 -1.01
N THR A 33 4.65 8.29 -1.76
CA THR A 33 4.47 8.37 -3.23
C THR A 33 5.78 8.22 -4.00
N GLY A 34 6.75 7.54 -3.38
CA GLY A 34 7.99 7.11 -4.04
C GLY A 34 7.76 5.95 -5.02
N GLY A 35 8.83 5.21 -5.33
CA GLY A 35 8.81 4.17 -6.37
C GLY A 35 7.70 3.13 -6.20
N ILE A 36 7.50 2.62 -4.99
CA ILE A 36 6.48 1.60 -4.69
C ILE A 36 5.08 2.21 -4.75
N GLY A 37 4.81 3.28 -3.99
CA GLY A 37 3.50 3.92 -3.95
C GLY A 37 3.01 4.40 -5.32
N MET A 38 3.94 4.78 -6.21
CA MET A 38 3.65 5.20 -7.58
C MET A 38 3.68 4.07 -8.61
N SER A 39 3.91 2.83 -8.19
CA SER A 39 3.90 1.69 -9.10
C SER A 39 2.52 1.48 -9.75
N GLY A 40 2.50 0.83 -10.90
CA GLY A 40 1.25 0.53 -11.60
C GLY A 40 0.30 -0.41 -10.82
N LEU A 41 0.79 -1.03 -9.74
CA LEU A 41 -0.02 -1.87 -8.86
C LEU A 41 -0.73 -1.04 -7.77
N HIS A 42 -0.15 0.05 -7.33
CA HIS A 42 -0.61 0.84 -6.19
C HIS A 42 -1.23 2.16 -6.58
N PHE A 43 -0.64 2.87 -7.55
CA PHE A 43 -1.19 4.13 -8.05
C PHE A 43 -2.30 3.87 -9.06
N VAL A 44 -3.41 3.36 -8.56
CA VAL A 44 -4.60 3.00 -9.33
C VAL A 44 -5.84 3.63 -8.70
N SER A 45 -6.84 3.88 -9.53
CA SER A 45 -8.16 4.35 -9.11
C SER A 45 -9.18 3.71 -10.03
N ASP A 46 -10.22 3.12 -9.47
CA ASP A 46 -11.31 2.52 -10.21
C ASP A 46 -12.67 2.91 -9.61
N GLU A 47 -13.74 2.40 -10.21
CA GLU A 47 -15.12 2.72 -9.82
C GLU A 47 -15.51 2.19 -8.42
N ARG A 48 -14.75 1.26 -7.84
CA ARG A 48 -15.02 0.69 -6.51
C ARG A 48 -14.14 1.28 -5.42
N CYS A 49 -12.92 1.66 -5.79
CA CYS A 49 -11.94 2.21 -4.84
C CYS A 49 -11.21 3.39 -5.48
N ARG A 50 -11.67 4.60 -5.17
CA ARG A 50 -11.10 5.82 -5.72
C ARG A 50 -9.91 6.30 -4.91
N LEU A 51 -8.81 6.60 -5.61
CA LEU A 51 -7.71 7.35 -5.02
C LEU A 51 -8.14 8.82 -4.91
N VAL A 52 -8.16 9.36 -3.69
CA VAL A 52 -8.62 10.73 -3.40
C VAL A 52 -7.53 11.62 -2.80
N SER A 53 -6.53 11.01 -2.14
CA SER A 53 -5.48 11.78 -1.47
C SER A 53 -4.13 11.09 -1.52
N VAL A 54 -3.08 11.88 -1.40
CA VAL A 54 -1.67 11.44 -1.36
C VAL A 54 -0.90 12.22 -0.31
N CYS A 55 0.07 11.55 0.32
CA CYS A 55 0.96 12.15 1.29
C CYS A 55 2.40 11.74 1.02
N ASP A 56 3.32 12.69 1.02
CA ASP A 56 4.74 12.43 1.02
C ASP A 56 5.48 13.56 1.73
N VAL A 57 6.60 13.23 2.35
CA VAL A 57 7.52 14.18 3.01
C VAL A 57 8.55 14.76 2.05
N ASP A 58 8.65 14.19 0.85
CA ASP A 58 9.44 14.70 -0.27
C ASP A 58 8.52 15.45 -1.23
N LYS A 59 8.79 16.76 -1.38
CA LYS A 59 7.98 17.63 -2.22
C LYS A 59 7.96 17.19 -3.68
N ASN A 60 9.07 16.69 -4.21
CA ASN A 60 9.16 16.24 -5.60
C ASN A 60 8.30 14.99 -5.83
N HIS A 61 8.29 14.06 -4.87
CA HIS A 61 7.41 12.89 -4.91
C HIS A 61 5.95 13.30 -4.86
N LEU A 62 5.59 14.20 -3.97
CA LEU A 62 4.22 14.69 -3.81
C LEU A 62 3.72 15.40 -5.08
N ASP A 63 4.51 16.34 -5.62
CA ASP A 63 4.18 17.09 -6.84
C ASP A 63 4.01 16.15 -8.05
N ASN A 64 4.89 15.14 -8.19
CA ASN A 64 4.77 14.12 -9.23
C ASN A 64 3.49 13.29 -9.08
N ALA A 65 3.11 12.91 -7.86
CA ALA A 65 1.88 12.16 -7.60
C ALA A 65 0.63 12.98 -7.96
N LEU A 66 0.61 14.26 -7.61
CA LEU A 66 -0.49 15.17 -7.95
C LEU A 66 -0.64 15.33 -9.47
N LYS A 67 0.47 15.56 -10.17
CA LYS A 67 0.49 15.66 -11.62
C LYS A 67 -0.05 14.39 -12.28
N LYS A 68 0.47 13.23 -11.89
CA LYS A 68 0.01 11.94 -12.42
C LYS A 68 -1.43 11.60 -12.04
N GLY A 69 -1.93 12.09 -10.90
CA GLY A 69 -3.33 11.97 -10.52
C GLY A 69 -4.26 12.62 -11.53
N VAL A 70 -3.93 13.85 -11.94
CA VAL A 70 -4.69 14.57 -12.98
C VAL A 70 -4.57 13.88 -14.33
N GLU A 71 -3.34 13.52 -14.73
CA GLU A 71 -3.08 12.89 -16.03
C GLU A 71 -3.77 11.53 -16.17
N LYS A 72 -3.73 10.70 -15.13
CA LYS A 72 -4.19 9.31 -15.19
C LYS A 72 -5.67 9.14 -14.85
N PHE A 73 -6.18 9.93 -13.92
CA PHE A 73 -7.54 9.78 -13.39
C PHE A 73 -8.46 10.95 -13.71
N GLY A 74 -7.92 12.04 -14.28
CA GLY A 74 -8.69 13.28 -14.53
C GLY A 74 -9.13 13.98 -13.24
N THR A 75 -8.55 13.63 -12.07
CA THR A 75 -8.98 14.09 -10.76
C THR A 75 -7.82 14.73 -10.02
N LYS A 76 -8.07 15.90 -9.42
CA LYS A 76 -7.10 16.53 -8.50
C LYS A 76 -7.16 15.79 -7.17
N LEU A 77 -6.03 15.20 -6.76
CA LEU A 77 -5.89 14.56 -5.48
C LEU A 77 -5.66 15.60 -4.38
N GLN A 78 -6.15 15.32 -3.17
CA GLN A 78 -5.80 16.10 -1.99
C GLN A 78 -4.35 15.77 -1.56
N ALA A 79 -3.56 16.80 -1.29
CA ALA A 79 -2.16 16.67 -0.89
C ALA A 79 -2.00 16.83 0.61
N TYR A 80 -1.13 16.01 1.20
CA TYR A 80 -0.70 16.13 2.58
C TYR A 80 0.82 15.98 2.66
N THR A 81 1.45 16.68 3.59
CA THR A 81 2.86 16.55 3.95
C THR A 81 3.03 15.82 5.29
N ASP A 82 2.04 15.89 6.15
CA ASP A 82 1.96 15.08 7.38
C ASP A 82 0.97 13.92 7.18
N TRP A 83 1.42 12.71 7.38
CA TRP A 83 0.61 11.50 7.23
C TRP A 83 -0.57 11.45 8.21
N ARG A 84 -0.47 12.13 9.36
CA ARG A 84 -1.52 12.18 10.38
C ARG A 84 -2.76 12.89 9.83
N ASP A 85 -2.54 13.95 9.07
CA ASP A 85 -3.64 14.70 8.44
C ASP A 85 -4.39 13.82 7.44
N LEU A 86 -3.70 13.02 6.64
CA LEU A 86 -4.34 12.07 5.73
C LEU A 86 -5.10 10.99 6.49
N VAL A 87 -4.53 10.42 7.56
CA VAL A 87 -5.18 9.39 8.37
C VAL A 87 -6.46 9.89 9.00
N HIS A 88 -6.51 11.16 9.41
CA HIS A 88 -7.69 11.77 10.03
C HIS A 88 -8.65 12.44 9.03
N ASP A 89 -8.36 12.41 7.72
CA ASP A 89 -9.27 12.91 6.69
C ASP A 89 -10.56 12.06 6.68
N PRO A 90 -11.74 12.66 6.94
CA PRO A 90 -13.03 11.95 6.92
C PRO A 90 -13.40 11.42 5.53
N ASN A 91 -12.79 11.94 4.47
CA ASN A 91 -13.03 11.51 3.11
C ASN A 91 -12.18 10.29 2.69
N VAL A 92 -11.38 9.73 3.57
CA VAL A 92 -10.55 8.54 3.34
C VAL A 92 -11.12 7.36 4.12
N ASP A 93 -11.45 6.28 3.44
CA ASP A 93 -11.89 5.02 4.04
C ASP A 93 -10.72 4.07 4.27
N ILE A 94 -9.77 4.03 3.32
CA ILE A 94 -8.64 3.12 3.31
C ILE A 94 -7.34 3.91 3.30
N VAL A 95 -6.46 3.64 4.25
CA VAL A 95 -5.09 4.16 4.27
C VAL A 95 -4.15 3.14 3.66
N HIS A 96 -3.51 3.53 2.55
CA HIS A 96 -2.47 2.72 1.91
C HIS A 96 -1.09 3.21 2.36
N ILE A 97 -0.36 2.36 3.07
CA ILE A 97 0.95 2.66 3.63
C ILE A 97 2.02 2.08 2.72
N ALA A 98 2.78 2.94 2.04
CA ALA A 98 3.87 2.58 1.12
C ALA A 98 5.17 3.31 1.46
N THR A 99 5.35 3.63 2.73
CA THR A 99 6.50 4.30 3.33
C THR A 99 7.66 3.32 3.59
N PRO A 100 8.82 3.78 4.06
CA PRO A 100 9.82 2.91 4.67
C PRO A 100 9.24 2.14 5.87
N SER A 101 9.72 0.91 6.06
CA SER A 101 9.10 -0.06 6.98
C SER A 101 9.09 0.33 8.47
N HIS A 102 9.95 1.26 8.87
CA HIS A 102 9.98 1.75 10.26
C HIS A 102 8.75 2.60 10.63
N TRP A 103 8.00 3.03 9.61
CA TRP A 103 6.74 3.76 9.79
C TRP A 103 5.51 2.86 9.79
N HIS A 104 5.58 1.65 9.23
CA HIS A 104 4.40 0.81 8.97
C HIS A 104 3.58 0.54 10.22
N GLY A 105 4.24 0.12 11.33
CA GLY A 105 3.53 -0.24 12.57
C GLY A 105 2.80 0.94 13.19
N ILE A 106 3.44 2.09 13.27
CA ILE A 106 2.88 3.31 13.88
C ILE A 106 1.69 3.80 13.06
N MET A 107 1.87 3.92 11.74
CA MET A 107 0.81 4.38 10.84
C MET A 107 -0.39 3.44 10.84
N ALA A 108 -0.14 2.12 10.85
CA ALA A 108 -1.22 1.13 10.88
C ALA A 108 -2.04 1.20 12.17
N VAL A 109 -1.38 1.33 13.33
CA VAL A 109 -2.07 1.47 14.62
C VAL A 109 -2.91 2.75 14.65
N GLU A 110 -2.37 3.87 14.17
CA GLU A 110 -3.10 5.14 14.14
C GLU A 110 -4.26 5.12 13.15
N ALA A 111 -4.08 4.51 11.98
CA ALA A 111 -5.17 4.30 11.03
C ALA A 111 -6.32 3.48 11.62
N CYS A 112 -6.00 2.42 12.40
CA CYS A 112 -7.03 1.67 13.14
C CYS A 112 -7.78 2.55 14.13
N ARG A 113 -7.07 3.41 14.90
CA ARG A 113 -7.68 4.34 15.86
C ARG A 113 -8.59 5.34 15.19
N ALA A 114 -8.19 5.82 14.02
CA ALA A 114 -8.98 6.75 13.19
C ALA A 114 -10.14 6.06 12.45
N GLY A 115 -10.34 4.75 12.65
CA GLY A 115 -11.44 4.00 12.04
C GLY A 115 -11.23 3.66 10.56
N LYS A 116 -9.99 3.71 10.08
CA LYS A 116 -9.64 3.40 8.69
C LYS A 116 -9.27 1.93 8.50
N ASP A 117 -9.60 1.39 7.34
CA ASP A 117 -9.04 0.12 6.90
C ASP A 117 -7.64 0.34 6.31
N ILE A 118 -6.80 -0.68 6.33
CA ILE A 118 -5.40 -0.55 6.02
C ILE A 118 -4.99 -1.50 4.89
N PHE A 119 -4.30 -0.95 3.90
CA PHE A 119 -3.49 -1.68 2.96
C PHE A 119 -2.03 -1.29 3.17
N CYS A 120 -1.19 -2.23 3.59
CA CYS A 120 0.19 -1.94 4.00
C CYS A 120 1.18 -2.71 3.14
N GLU A 121 2.23 -2.03 2.69
CA GLU A 121 3.36 -2.67 2.03
C GLU A 121 4.10 -3.63 2.96
N LYS A 122 4.75 -4.61 2.35
CA LYS A 122 5.64 -5.53 3.06
C LYS A 122 7.01 -4.86 3.36
N PRO A 123 7.66 -5.23 4.46
CA PRO A 123 7.19 -6.09 5.54
C PRO A 123 6.12 -5.40 6.39
N MET A 124 5.28 -6.15 7.09
CA MET A 124 4.21 -5.60 7.94
C MET A 124 4.75 -4.59 8.96
N THR A 125 5.87 -4.94 9.61
CA THR A 125 6.56 -4.12 10.60
C THR A 125 8.04 -4.49 10.62
N ARG A 126 8.86 -3.74 11.35
CA ARG A 126 10.29 -4.06 11.54
C ARG A 126 10.52 -5.12 12.61
N THR A 127 9.67 -5.16 13.63
CA THR A 127 9.82 -6.07 14.76
C THR A 127 8.54 -6.86 15.01
N ILE A 128 8.68 -8.02 15.66
CA ILE A 128 7.54 -8.85 16.06
C ILE A 128 6.64 -8.08 17.05
N GLY A 129 7.23 -7.33 17.99
CA GLY A 129 6.49 -6.54 18.97
C GLY A 129 5.60 -5.48 18.32
N GLU A 130 6.11 -4.76 17.31
CA GLU A 130 5.28 -3.83 16.52
C GLU A 130 4.13 -4.57 15.83
N GLY A 131 4.40 -5.73 15.22
CA GLY A 131 3.39 -6.55 14.58
C GLY A 131 2.28 -6.98 15.54
N GLN A 132 2.62 -7.35 16.77
CA GLN A 132 1.63 -7.66 17.81
C GLN A 132 0.74 -6.45 18.12
N LYS A 133 1.31 -5.23 18.18
CA LYS A 133 0.53 -4.00 18.41
C LYS A 133 -0.41 -3.68 17.24
N VAL A 134 0.00 -3.95 16.01
CA VAL A 134 -0.90 -3.83 14.85
C VAL A 134 -2.06 -4.82 14.96
N VAL A 135 -1.80 -6.10 15.27
CA VAL A 135 -2.85 -7.12 15.43
C VAL A 135 -3.82 -6.74 16.57
N GLU A 136 -3.30 -6.28 17.72
CA GLU A 136 -4.11 -5.80 18.82
C GLU A 136 -5.02 -4.63 18.40
N ALA A 137 -4.48 -3.66 17.65
CA ALA A 137 -5.24 -2.51 17.17
C ALA A 137 -6.32 -2.92 16.16
N VAL A 138 -5.99 -3.76 15.18
CA VAL A 138 -6.93 -4.26 14.16
C VAL A 138 -8.12 -4.95 14.85
N ASN A 139 -7.85 -5.83 15.81
CA ASN A 139 -8.89 -6.54 16.55
C ASN A 139 -9.71 -5.59 17.43
N LYS A 140 -9.05 -4.67 18.16
CA LYS A 140 -9.72 -3.72 19.07
C LYS A 140 -10.67 -2.79 18.33
N TYR A 141 -10.27 -2.28 17.17
CA TYR A 141 -11.05 -1.30 16.41
C TYR A 141 -11.90 -1.93 15.30
N GLY A 142 -11.83 -3.27 15.13
CA GLY A 142 -12.61 -3.99 14.13
C GLY A 142 -12.29 -3.55 12.69
N ARG A 143 -11.00 -3.30 12.39
CA ARG A 143 -10.57 -2.83 11.06
C ARG A 143 -10.07 -3.97 10.20
N ILE A 144 -10.10 -3.75 8.88
CA ILE A 144 -9.51 -4.67 7.92
C ILE A 144 -8.06 -4.25 7.69
N PHE A 145 -7.13 -5.21 7.86
CA PHE A 145 -5.73 -5.03 7.53
C PHE A 145 -5.33 -5.98 6.41
N ARG A 146 -4.82 -5.45 5.32
CA ARG A 146 -4.29 -6.21 4.20
C ARG A 146 -2.79 -5.93 4.04
N LEU A 147 -1.97 -6.95 4.21
CA LEU A 147 -0.55 -6.89 3.85
C LEU A 147 -0.37 -7.12 2.34
N ASP A 148 0.44 -6.30 1.69
CA ASP A 148 0.74 -6.50 0.27
C ASP A 148 1.68 -7.69 0.04
N THR A 149 1.04 -8.82 -0.11
CA THR A 149 1.66 -10.10 -0.48
C THR A 149 1.11 -10.59 -1.82
N TRP A 150 1.00 -9.67 -2.79
CA TRP A 150 0.39 -9.91 -4.09
C TRP A 150 0.90 -11.17 -4.80
N PHE A 151 2.18 -11.51 -4.62
CA PHE A 151 2.81 -12.71 -5.17
C PHE A 151 2.17 -14.02 -4.69
N ARG A 152 1.44 -14.01 -3.56
CA ARG A 152 0.69 -15.18 -3.05
C ARG A 152 -0.63 -15.42 -3.78
N PHE A 153 -1.10 -14.42 -4.51
CA PHE A 153 -2.43 -14.41 -5.12
C PHE A 153 -2.40 -14.29 -6.64
N LYS A 154 -1.22 -14.04 -7.22
CA LYS A 154 -1.03 -14.03 -8.68
C LYS A 154 -0.55 -15.38 -9.16
N ASP A 155 -1.01 -15.76 -10.35
CA ASP A 155 -0.66 -17.02 -10.98
C ASP A 155 0.83 -17.13 -11.38
N THR A 156 1.54 -16.02 -11.45
CA THR A 156 2.96 -15.98 -11.77
C THR A 156 3.78 -15.56 -10.56
N PHE A 157 4.73 -16.40 -10.19
CA PHE A 157 5.71 -16.11 -9.17
C PHE A 157 6.91 -15.34 -9.75
N TYR A 158 7.57 -14.51 -8.96
CA TYR A 158 8.71 -13.69 -9.34
C TYR A 158 9.74 -14.43 -10.17
N GLY A 159 9.84 -14.10 -11.46
CA GLY A 159 10.94 -14.52 -12.34
C GLY A 159 11.06 -16.02 -12.63
N LEU A 160 10.23 -16.86 -12.06
CA LEU A 160 10.32 -18.32 -12.25
C LEU A 160 9.42 -18.85 -13.37
N GLY A 161 8.60 -18.00 -13.99
CA GLY A 161 7.69 -18.40 -15.06
C GLY A 161 6.68 -19.49 -14.71
N THR A 162 6.58 -19.87 -13.43
CA THR A 162 5.67 -20.88 -12.92
C THR A 162 4.55 -20.26 -12.10
N THR A 163 3.37 -20.81 -12.22
CA THR A 163 2.22 -20.41 -11.44
C THR A 163 2.27 -21.04 -10.04
N VAL A 164 1.80 -20.32 -9.02
CA VAL A 164 1.76 -20.82 -7.62
C VAL A 164 0.75 -21.97 -7.49
N GLU A 165 -0.35 -21.89 -8.22
CA GLU A 165 -1.46 -22.85 -8.10
C GLU A 165 -1.09 -24.30 -8.47
N PRO A 166 -0.36 -24.58 -9.57
CA PRO A 166 0.12 -25.93 -9.85
C PRO A 166 1.04 -26.49 -8.78
N LEU A 167 1.91 -25.66 -8.18
CA LEU A 167 2.77 -26.08 -7.07
C LEU A 167 1.97 -26.43 -5.83
N LYS A 168 0.95 -25.64 -5.48
CA LYS A 168 0.03 -25.97 -4.40
C LYS A 168 -0.68 -27.30 -4.64
N LYS A 169 -1.23 -27.51 -5.83
CA LYS A 169 -1.89 -28.76 -6.21
C LYS A 169 -0.94 -29.96 -6.12
N LEU A 170 0.30 -29.79 -6.57
CA LEU A 170 1.31 -30.85 -6.48
C LEU A 170 1.61 -31.20 -5.01
N VAL A 171 1.81 -30.21 -4.13
CA VAL A 171 2.06 -30.46 -2.71
C VAL A 171 0.83 -31.10 -2.03
N GLN A 172 -0.37 -30.59 -2.33
CA GLN A 172 -1.62 -31.05 -1.75
C GLN A 172 -2.05 -32.45 -2.26
N SER A 173 -1.58 -32.86 -3.44
CA SER A 173 -1.92 -34.16 -4.03
C SER A 173 -1.35 -35.37 -3.28
N GLY A 174 -0.38 -35.14 -2.40
CA GLY A 174 0.36 -36.21 -1.72
C GLY A 174 1.39 -36.94 -2.59
N LEU A 175 1.53 -36.61 -3.87
CA LEU A 175 2.48 -37.26 -4.80
C LEU A 175 3.94 -37.14 -4.36
N LEU A 176 4.26 -36.09 -3.61
CA LEU A 176 5.61 -35.87 -3.09
C LEU A 176 5.91 -36.67 -1.81
N GLY A 177 4.90 -37.33 -1.25
CA GLY A 177 5.01 -38.06 0.02
C GLY A 177 5.20 -37.13 1.24
N TRP A 178 5.41 -37.77 2.40
CA TRP A 178 5.63 -37.08 3.67
C TRP A 178 6.62 -37.88 4.53
N PRO A 179 7.60 -37.28 5.21
CA PRO A 179 7.83 -35.82 5.31
C PRO A 179 8.49 -35.22 4.06
N LEU A 180 8.20 -33.94 3.82
CA LEU A 180 8.82 -33.18 2.73
C LEU A 180 10.13 -32.54 3.19
N THR A 181 11.16 -32.63 2.36
CA THR A 181 12.38 -31.84 2.52
C THR A 181 12.39 -30.70 1.52
N VAL A 182 12.33 -29.46 2.01
CA VAL A 182 12.41 -28.25 1.18
C VAL A 182 13.83 -27.71 1.23
N ARG A 183 14.49 -27.62 0.08
CA ARG A 183 15.79 -26.95 -0.07
C ARG A 183 15.56 -25.60 -0.73
N ILE A 184 15.92 -24.53 -0.03
CA ILE A 184 15.91 -23.18 -0.57
C ILE A 184 17.38 -22.82 -0.83
N SER A 185 17.77 -22.80 -2.11
CA SER A 185 19.05 -22.22 -2.50
C SER A 185 18.98 -20.71 -2.31
N GLY A 186 20.06 -20.11 -1.81
CA GLY A 186 20.15 -18.66 -1.69
C GLY A 186 19.80 -18.02 -3.05
N ALA A 187 19.14 -16.87 -3.01
CA ALA A 187 18.68 -16.17 -4.21
C ALA A 187 19.86 -15.76 -5.09
N THR A 188 20.31 -16.68 -5.92
CA THR A 188 21.27 -16.41 -6.98
C THR A 188 20.51 -15.72 -8.09
N GLY A 189 20.79 -14.45 -8.32
CA GLY A 189 20.16 -13.66 -9.39
C GLY A 189 19.54 -12.34 -8.97
N PHE A 190 19.31 -12.09 -7.71
CA PHE A 190 18.99 -10.77 -7.19
C PHE A 190 20.27 -10.00 -6.88
N THR A 191 20.89 -9.41 -7.88
CA THR A 191 21.90 -8.38 -7.65
C THR A 191 21.23 -7.07 -7.32
N TRP A 192 20.72 -6.92 -6.12
CA TRP A 192 20.33 -5.62 -5.59
C TRP A 192 21.62 -4.84 -5.35
N LYS A 193 22.07 -4.15 -6.38
CA LYS A 193 23.15 -3.18 -6.23
C LYS A 193 22.56 -1.92 -5.64
N PHE A 194 22.61 -1.82 -4.34
CA PHE A 194 22.42 -0.53 -3.69
C PHE A 194 23.57 0.39 -4.08
N TYR A 195 23.28 1.69 -4.26
CA TYR A 195 24.27 2.67 -4.69
C TYR A 195 25.49 2.80 -3.74
N TRP A 196 25.35 2.33 -2.48
CA TRP A 196 26.42 2.29 -1.49
C TRP A 196 27.24 0.97 -1.53
N THR A 197 26.78 -0.03 -2.27
CA THR A 197 27.49 -1.32 -2.35
C THR A 197 28.86 -1.12 -2.99
N GLY A 198 29.93 -1.50 -2.26
CA GLY A 198 31.32 -1.33 -2.68
C GLY A 198 31.88 0.07 -2.48
N LYS A 199 31.19 0.98 -1.81
CA LYS A 199 31.72 2.26 -1.38
C LYS A 199 32.24 2.16 0.05
N GLU A 200 33.52 2.41 0.22
CA GLU A 200 34.20 2.30 1.53
C GLU A 200 33.97 3.54 2.41
N ASN A 201 33.80 4.72 1.80
CA ASN A 201 33.65 5.99 2.51
C ASN A 201 32.37 6.69 2.04
N LEU A 202 31.32 6.65 2.84
CA LEU A 202 30.11 7.45 2.66
C LEU A 202 30.28 8.73 3.48
N VAL A 203 30.54 9.83 2.80
CA VAL A 203 30.60 11.16 3.45
C VAL A 203 29.18 11.64 3.72
N PRO A 204 28.89 12.18 4.91
CA PRO A 204 27.60 12.81 5.19
C PRO A 204 27.28 13.88 4.12
N GLN A 205 26.04 13.87 3.65
CA GLN A 205 25.56 14.84 2.65
C GLN A 205 24.52 15.75 3.31
N PRO A 206 24.38 16.99 2.84
CA PRO A 206 23.31 17.85 3.31
C PRO A 206 21.95 17.23 2.97
N VAL A 207 20.99 17.44 3.86
CA VAL A 207 19.60 17.04 3.59
C VAL A 207 19.08 17.81 2.37
N PRO A 208 18.47 17.13 1.38
CA PRO A 208 17.85 17.82 0.25
C PRO A 208 16.79 18.81 0.74
N ALA A 209 16.72 19.98 0.10
CA ALA A 209 15.81 21.05 0.52
C ALA A 209 14.32 20.69 0.37
N GLU A 210 14.01 19.76 -0.52
CA GLU A 210 12.66 19.25 -0.79
C GLU A 210 12.19 18.18 0.20
N LEU A 211 13.09 17.63 1.05
CA LEU A 211 12.80 16.52 1.96
C LEU A 211 12.67 17.00 3.40
N ASP A 212 11.52 16.75 4.02
CA ASP A 212 11.40 16.79 5.49
C ASP A 212 12.07 15.54 6.06
N TYR A 213 13.37 15.68 6.37
CA TYR A 213 14.19 14.55 6.82
C TYR A 213 13.78 14.05 8.20
N ASP A 214 13.37 14.94 9.10
CA ASP A 214 12.95 14.56 10.46
C ASP A 214 11.69 13.69 10.40
N MET A 215 10.73 14.07 9.57
CA MET A 215 9.54 13.28 9.34
C MET A 215 9.86 11.99 8.57
N TRP A 216 10.82 12.01 7.62
CA TRP A 216 11.23 10.80 6.91
C TRP A 216 11.92 9.81 7.86
N LEU A 217 12.82 10.29 8.72
CA LEU A 217 13.57 9.49 9.71
C LEU A 217 12.62 8.92 10.77
N GLY A 218 11.76 9.75 11.33
CA GLY A 218 10.75 9.36 12.32
C GLY A 218 11.32 8.60 13.50
N PRO A 219 10.81 7.38 13.78
CA PRO A 219 11.25 6.58 14.93
C PRO A 219 12.59 5.84 14.70
N ALA A 220 13.22 5.99 13.53
CA ALA A 220 14.53 5.39 13.29
C ALA A 220 15.62 6.17 14.04
N PRO A 221 16.70 5.53 14.51
CA PRO A 221 17.81 6.23 15.13
C PRO A 221 18.52 7.11 14.11
N TYR A 222 19.02 8.25 14.60
CA TYR A 222 19.78 9.21 13.80
C TYR A 222 21.15 8.65 13.41
#